data_a48f88c7bf97449f3f2e5dcfcf780852
#
_entry.id   a48f88c7bf97449f3f2e5dcfcf780852
#
_cell.length_a   1.000
_cell.length_b   1.000
_cell.length_c   1.000
_cell.angle_alpha   90.00
_cell.angle_beta   90.00
_cell.angle_gamma   90.00
#
_symmetry.space_group_name_H-M   'P 1'
#
loop_
_entity.id
_entity.type
_entity.pdbx_description
1 polymer ?
#
loop_
_entity_poly.entity_id
_entity_poly.type
_entity_poly.pdbx_seq_one_letter_code
_entity_poly.pdbx_strand_id
1 'polypeptide(L)'
;MNPYVVIDIGGTSIKYGLADAKGQLLETHEMPTEAQKGGPHILNTTKEIVARYLKKHPLAGVAISSAGMVDPDKGEIFYAGPQIPNYAGTQFKKEIEETFQIPCEIENDVNCAGLAEVTTGHAKGSNNAVCLTIGTGIGGCLLLDGQVFHGFSNSACEVGYLHLPDGAFQDLASTTALVEYVAEHHGDPVEQWNGRRIFKKATEGDKICMAGIDRMVAYLGKGLANIAYVVNPEVIVLGGGIMAQEAILKPKIYQALCAELVPSLADKIRLEFAHHQNAAGMLGAYYHFRQKHET
;
A
#
# COMPACT_ATOMS: atom_id res chain seq x y z
N MET A 1 1.70 -1.93 -29.85
CA MET A 1 0.51 -1.85 -28.97
C MET A 1 0.55 -0.51 -28.27
N ASN A 2 -0.60 0.10 -28.05
CA ASN A 2 -0.69 1.38 -27.35
C ASN A 2 -0.31 1.20 -25.87
N PRO A 3 0.41 2.15 -25.25
CA PRO A 3 0.75 2.10 -23.84
C PRO A 3 -0.46 2.44 -22.95
N TYR A 4 -0.33 2.15 -21.67
CA TYR A 4 -1.27 2.51 -20.61
C TYR A 4 -0.70 3.68 -19.81
N VAL A 5 -1.52 4.64 -19.44
CA VAL A 5 -1.18 5.59 -18.40
C VAL A 5 -1.40 4.91 -17.06
N VAL A 6 -0.37 4.89 -16.23
CA VAL A 6 -0.42 4.34 -14.87
C VAL A 6 -0.21 5.45 -13.86
N ILE A 7 -1.08 5.54 -12.85
CA ILE A 7 -1.08 6.62 -11.87
C ILE A 7 -1.21 6.01 -10.48
N ASP A 8 -0.40 6.47 -9.54
CA ASP A 8 -0.45 6.08 -8.12
C ASP A 8 -0.64 7.34 -7.26
N ILE A 9 -1.84 7.51 -6.72
CA ILE A 9 -2.27 8.68 -5.96
C ILE A 9 -2.11 8.42 -4.47
N GLY A 10 -0.98 8.86 -3.92
CA GLY A 10 -0.75 8.84 -2.48
C GLY A 10 -1.13 10.15 -1.80
N GLY A 11 -1.16 10.15 -0.47
CA GLY A 11 -1.48 11.36 0.30
C GLY A 11 -0.46 12.51 0.16
N THR A 12 0.78 12.22 -0.20
CA THR A 12 1.87 13.21 -0.31
C THR A 12 2.27 13.47 -1.75
N SER A 13 2.34 12.43 -2.57
CA SER A 13 2.75 12.53 -3.98
C SER A 13 1.88 11.68 -4.89
N ILE A 14 1.74 12.15 -6.13
CA ILE A 14 1.19 11.40 -7.26
C ILE A 14 2.37 10.93 -8.10
N LYS A 15 2.51 9.61 -8.25
CA LYS A 15 3.45 9.01 -9.19
C LYS A 15 2.69 8.62 -10.45
N TYR A 16 3.27 8.84 -11.61
CA TYR A 16 2.59 8.54 -12.86
C TYR A 16 3.59 8.25 -13.97
N GLY A 17 3.14 7.55 -15.00
CA GLY A 17 3.97 7.19 -16.11
C GLY A 17 3.24 6.40 -17.18
N LEU A 18 4.02 5.73 -18.04
CA LEU A 18 3.53 4.83 -19.05
C LEU A 18 3.99 3.41 -18.78
N ALA A 19 3.09 2.45 -18.97
CA ALA A 19 3.40 1.04 -19.02
C ALA A 19 3.13 0.48 -20.41
N ASP A 20 3.97 -0.46 -20.87
CA ASP A 20 3.71 -1.19 -22.10
C ASP A 20 2.67 -2.32 -21.88
N ALA A 21 2.34 -3.03 -22.96
CA ALA A 21 1.39 -4.16 -22.89
C ALA A 21 1.89 -5.38 -22.09
N LYS A 22 3.12 -5.35 -21.59
CA LYS A 22 3.69 -6.40 -20.70
C LYS A 22 3.80 -5.92 -19.24
N GLY A 23 3.40 -4.67 -18.96
CA GLY A 23 3.52 -4.05 -17.64
C GLY A 23 4.90 -3.47 -17.34
N GLN A 24 5.79 -3.37 -18.33
CA GLN A 24 7.06 -2.69 -18.14
C GLN A 24 6.84 -1.19 -18.10
N LEU A 25 7.29 -0.53 -17.03
CA LEU A 25 7.26 0.92 -16.93
C LEU A 25 8.26 1.52 -17.89
N LEU A 26 7.77 2.31 -18.84
CA LEU A 26 8.57 2.96 -19.89
C LEU A 26 9.15 4.29 -19.41
N GLU A 27 8.39 5.01 -18.61
CA GLU A 27 8.81 6.24 -17.94
C GLU A 27 7.99 6.44 -16.65
N THR A 28 8.57 7.15 -15.70
CA THR A 28 7.92 7.47 -14.43
C THR A 28 8.24 8.89 -14.02
N HIS A 29 7.26 9.56 -13.42
CA HIS A 29 7.36 10.90 -12.89
C HIS A 29 6.69 10.97 -11.52
N GLU A 30 7.01 11.99 -10.77
CA GLU A 30 6.41 12.25 -9.45
C GLU A 30 6.12 13.75 -9.31
N MET A 31 5.01 14.06 -8.64
CA MET A 31 4.62 15.42 -8.30
C MET A 31 3.89 15.44 -6.94
N PRO A 32 3.86 16.59 -6.24
CA PRO A 32 3.08 16.70 -5.01
C PRO A 32 1.59 16.44 -5.27
N THR A 33 0.92 15.71 -4.35
CA THR A 33 -0.54 15.52 -4.41
C THR A 33 -1.30 16.80 -4.11
N GLU A 34 -0.72 17.68 -3.28
CA GLU A 34 -1.41 18.87 -2.74
C GLU A 34 -2.75 18.49 -2.09
N ALA A 35 -2.73 17.41 -1.29
CA ALA A 35 -3.91 16.75 -0.73
C ALA A 35 -4.91 17.71 -0.04
N GLN A 36 -4.39 18.78 0.56
CA GLN A 36 -5.19 19.83 1.20
C GLN A 36 -6.14 20.57 0.24
N LYS A 37 -5.89 20.51 -1.07
CA LYS A 37 -6.79 21.08 -2.10
C LYS A 37 -7.99 20.16 -2.41
N GLY A 38 -7.96 18.93 -1.92
CA GLY A 38 -9.08 17.99 -1.94
C GLY A 38 -9.27 17.19 -3.22
N GLY A 39 -10.32 16.34 -3.20
CA GLY A 39 -10.65 15.41 -4.28
C GLY A 39 -10.82 16.04 -5.65
N PRO A 40 -11.57 17.15 -5.82
CA PRO A 40 -11.71 17.80 -7.12
C PRO A 40 -10.39 18.25 -7.75
N HIS A 41 -9.42 18.71 -6.94
CA HIS A 41 -8.11 19.08 -7.42
C HIS A 41 -7.33 17.84 -7.93
N ILE A 42 -7.35 16.75 -7.15
CA ILE A 42 -6.67 15.50 -7.52
C ILE A 42 -7.25 14.92 -8.82
N LEU A 43 -8.58 14.93 -8.96
CA LEU A 43 -9.25 14.49 -10.18
C LEU A 43 -8.83 15.35 -11.39
N ASN A 44 -8.79 16.66 -11.25
CA ASN A 44 -8.35 17.55 -12.32
C ASN A 44 -6.88 17.30 -12.67
N THR A 45 -5.99 17.16 -11.70
CA THR A 45 -4.59 16.81 -11.91
C THR A 45 -4.44 15.48 -12.66
N THR A 46 -5.26 14.48 -12.30
CA THR A 46 -5.31 13.19 -13.01
C THR A 46 -5.72 13.36 -14.46
N LYS A 47 -6.76 14.16 -14.75
CA LYS A 47 -7.19 14.49 -16.12
C LYS A 47 -6.08 15.21 -16.90
N GLU A 48 -5.35 16.12 -16.29
CA GLU A 48 -4.23 16.83 -16.93
C GLU A 48 -3.10 15.87 -17.29
N ILE A 49 -2.77 14.90 -16.42
CA ILE A 49 -1.78 13.86 -16.71
C ILE A 49 -2.21 13.04 -17.93
N VAL A 50 -3.45 12.54 -17.95
CA VAL A 50 -4.01 11.76 -19.06
C VAL A 50 -3.98 12.57 -20.37
N ALA A 51 -4.45 13.83 -20.33
CA ALA A 51 -4.46 14.73 -21.49
C ALA A 51 -3.06 14.99 -22.06
N ARG A 52 -2.05 15.09 -21.18
CA ARG A 52 -0.64 15.26 -21.59
C ARG A 52 -0.12 14.08 -22.39
N TYR A 53 -0.45 12.87 -21.96
CA TYR A 53 -0.03 11.64 -22.64
C TYR A 53 -0.80 11.43 -23.95
N LEU A 54 -2.11 11.69 -23.97
CA LEU A 54 -2.93 11.57 -25.17
C LEU A 54 -2.47 12.48 -26.33
N LYS A 55 -1.85 13.63 -26.03
CA LYS A 55 -1.25 14.49 -27.06
C LYS A 55 -0.05 13.86 -27.76
N LYS A 56 0.59 12.88 -27.12
CA LYS A 56 1.83 12.27 -27.61
C LYS A 56 1.62 10.84 -28.13
N HIS A 57 0.67 10.12 -27.56
CA HIS A 57 0.47 8.69 -27.79
C HIS A 57 -1.01 8.34 -27.85
N PRO A 58 -1.46 7.47 -28.77
CA PRO A 58 -2.72 6.77 -28.58
C PRO A 58 -2.57 5.84 -27.36
N LEU A 59 -3.52 5.89 -26.43
CA LEU A 59 -3.50 5.11 -25.17
C LEU A 59 -4.41 3.90 -25.28
N ALA A 60 -4.04 2.80 -24.64
CA ALA A 60 -4.88 1.61 -24.49
C ALA A 60 -5.86 1.74 -23.32
N GLY A 61 -5.49 2.50 -22.28
CA GLY A 61 -6.31 2.75 -21.10
C GLY A 61 -5.57 3.56 -20.04
N VAL A 62 -6.29 3.83 -18.95
CA VAL A 62 -5.80 4.50 -17.74
C VAL A 62 -5.99 3.56 -16.55
N ALA A 63 -4.93 3.32 -15.81
CA ALA A 63 -4.94 2.48 -14.62
C ALA A 63 -4.51 3.30 -13.40
N ILE A 64 -5.34 3.35 -12.38
CA ILE A 64 -5.16 4.21 -11.21
C ILE A 64 -5.06 3.36 -9.94
N SER A 65 -4.04 3.61 -9.14
CA SER A 65 -3.91 3.23 -7.74
C SER A 65 -4.22 4.45 -6.89
N SER A 66 -5.00 4.31 -5.84
CA SER A 66 -5.39 5.46 -5.02
C SER A 66 -5.46 5.14 -3.53
N ALA A 67 -4.98 6.08 -2.72
CA ALA A 67 -5.31 6.10 -1.30
C ALA A 67 -6.83 6.21 -1.09
N GLY A 68 -7.31 5.73 0.06
CA GLY A 68 -8.73 5.66 0.40
C GLY A 68 -9.37 4.33 0.01
N MET A 69 -10.60 4.10 0.46
CA MET A 69 -11.35 2.89 0.10
C MET A 69 -12.01 3.10 -1.26
N VAL A 70 -11.73 2.20 -2.19
CA VAL A 70 -12.17 2.26 -3.58
C VAL A 70 -13.29 1.25 -3.82
N ASP A 71 -14.33 1.65 -4.51
CA ASP A 71 -15.28 0.75 -5.15
C ASP A 71 -14.79 0.53 -6.61
N PRO A 72 -14.11 -0.58 -6.90
CA PRO A 72 -13.49 -0.79 -8.21
C PRO A 72 -14.51 -1.09 -9.31
N ASP A 73 -15.74 -1.46 -8.96
CA ASP A 73 -16.80 -1.70 -9.96
C ASP A 73 -17.43 -0.37 -10.40
N LYS A 74 -17.65 0.56 -9.47
CA LYS A 74 -18.11 1.91 -9.79
C LYS A 74 -16.98 2.84 -10.23
N GLY A 75 -15.74 2.53 -9.87
CA GLY A 75 -14.57 3.35 -10.16
C GLY A 75 -14.52 4.65 -9.36
N GLU A 76 -14.94 4.59 -8.08
CA GLU A 76 -15.03 5.76 -7.20
C GLU A 76 -14.35 5.53 -5.84
N ILE A 77 -13.96 6.64 -5.22
CA ILE A 77 -13.54 6.63 -3.81
C ILE A 77 -14.81 6.72 -2.96
N PHE A 78 -15.17 5.66 -2.23
CA PHE A 78 -16.37 5.70 -1.38
C PHE A 78 -16.09 6.14 0.06
N TYR A 79 -14.84 6.02 0.53
CA TYR A 79 -14.41 6.53 1.84
C TYR A 79 -12.95 6.97 1.79
N ALA A 80 -12.66 8.07 2.49
CA ALA A 80 -11.30 8.55 2.72
C ALA A 80 -11.20 9.25 4.07
N GLY A 81 -10.03 9.17 4.69
CA GLY A 81 -9.75 9.91 5.91
C GLY A 81 -9.68 11.43 5.68
N PRO A 82 -9.62 12.22 6.76
CA PRO A 82 -9.69 13.69 6.71
C PRO A 82 -8.46 14.34 6.03
N GLN A 83 -7.41 13.57 5.75
CA GLN A 83 -6.18 14.07 5.13
C GLN A 83 -6.39 14.61 3.72
N ILE A 84 -7.42 14.12 3.00
CA ILE A 84 -7.81 14.60 1.67
C ILE A 84 -9.26 15.06 1.74
N PRO A 85 -9.52 16.37 1.87
CA PRO A 85 -10.88 16.91 1.95
C PRO A 85 -11.70 16.59 0.68
N ASN A 86 -12.97 16.26 0.84
CA ASN A 86 -13.90 15.98 -0.27
C ASN A 86 -13.38 14.92 -1.26
N TYR A 87 -12.64 13.92 -0.77
CA TYR A 87 -12.14 12.85 -1.62
C TYR A 87 -13.17 11.74 -1.82
N ALA A 88 -13.94 11.42 -0.78
CA ALA A 88 -15.07 10.50 -0.90
C ALA A 88 -16.10 11.05 -1.92
N GLY A 89 -16.60 10.16 -2.78
CA GLY A 89 -17.51 10.50 -3.88
C GLY A 89 -16.80 10.90 -5.18
N THR A 90 -15.45 10.91 -5.23
CA THR A 90 -14.71 11.20 -6.47
C THR A 90 -14.82 10.03 -7.43
N GLN A 91 -15.45 10.23 -8.59
CA GLN A 91 -15.73 9.20 -9.61
C GLN A 91 -14.67 9.19 -10.72
N PHE A 92 -13.48 8.67 -10.44
CA PHE A 92 -12.37 8.70 -11.39
C PHE A 92 -12.66 7.99 -12.70
N LYS A 93 -13.20 6.76 -12.66
CA LYS A 93 -13.49 5.97 -13.87
C LYS A 93 -14.43 6.72 -14.78
N LYS A 94 -15.59 7.11 -14.27
CA LYS A 94 -16.61 7.84 -15.04
C LYS A 94 -16.06 9.12 -15.65
N GLU A 95 -15.41 9.94 -14.85
CA GLU A 95 -14.89 11.23 -15.26
C GLU A 95 -13.78 11.15 -16.34
N ILE A 96 -12.93 10.14 -16.26
CA ILE A 96 -11.88 9.89 -17.24
C ILE A 96 -12.49 9.32 -18.53
N GLU A 97 -13.38 8.33 -18.44
CA GLU A 97 -14.01 7.69 -19.59
C GLU A 97 -14.90 8.67 -20.36
N GLU A 98 -15.71 9.50 -19.67
CA GLU A 98 -16.53 10.51 -20.32
C GLU A 98 -15.70 11.61 -20.98
N THR A 99 -14.56 12.01 -20.37
CA THR A 99 -13.73 13.10 -20.90
C THR A 99 -12.89 12.65 -22.09
N PHE A 100 -12.32 11.48 -22.06
CA PHE A 100 -11.29 11.05 -23.00
C PHE A 100 -11.70 9.89 -23.92
N GLN A 101 -12.85 9.27 -23.67
CA GLN A 101 -13.36 8.11 -24.44
C GLN A 101 -12.36 6.94 -24.48
N ILE A 102 -11.64 6.71 -23.38
CA ILE A 102 -10.71 5.60 -23.20
C ILE A 102 -11.05 4.86 -21.90
N PRO A 103 -10.87 3.54 -21.83
CA PRO A 103 -11.14 2.76 -20.61
C PRO A 103 -10.30 3.23 -19.43
N CYS A 104 -10.91 3.24 -18.24
CA CYS A 104 -10.24 3.60 -16.99
C CYS A 104 -10.61 2.59 -15.89
N GLU A 105 -9.63 2.13 -15.14
CA GLU A 105 -9.85 1.34 -13.92
C GLU A 105 -9.10 1.98 -12.75
N ILE A 106 -9.67 1.81 -11.56
CA ILE A 106 -9.09 2.30 -10.31
C ILE A 106 -9.19 1.25 -9.22
N GLU A 107 -8.15 1.13 -8.42
CA GLU A 107 -8.08 0.22 -7.28
C GLU A 107 -7.37 0.91 -6.10
N ASN A 108 -7.60 0.41 -4.88
CA ASN A 108 -6.91 0.88 -3.68
C ASN A 108 -5.39 0.64 -3.77
N ASP A 109 -4.61 1.51 -3.17
CA ASP A 109 -3.14 1.50 -3.24
C ASP A 109 -2.50 0.24 -2.62
N VAL A 110 -3.05 -0.25 -1.50
CA VAL A 110 -2.55 -1.49 -0.87
C VAL A 110 -2.95 -2.72 -1.69
N ASN A 111 -4.15 -2.73 -2.26
CA ASN A 111 -4.60 -3.77 -3.18
C ASN A 111 -3.73 -3.80 -4.44
N CYS A 112 -3.42 -2.64 -5.00
CA CYS A 112 -2.46 -2.53 -6.11
C CYS A 112 -1.08 -3.08 -5.72
N ALA A 113 -0.56 -2.71 -4.54
CA ALA A 113 0.72 -3.25 -4.08
C ALA A 113 0.68 -4.78 -3.97
N GLY A 114 -0.40 -5.34 -3.44
CA GLY A 114 -0.62 -6.78 -3.37
C GLY A 114 -0.65 -7.45 -4.75
N LEU A 115 -1.40 -6.89 -5.71
CA LEU A 115 -1.44 -7.40 -7.09
C LEU A 115 -0.07 -7.39 -7.76
N ALA A 116 0.74 -6.35 -7.56
CA ALA A 116 2.10 -6.32 -8.08
C ALA A 116 2.94 -7.47 -7.50
N GLU A 117 2.84 -7.73 -6.20
CA GLU A 117 3.62 -8.76 -5.52
C GLU A 117 3.22 -10.19 -5.94
N VAL A 118 1.93 -10.49 -6.13
CA VAL A 118 1.50 -11.84 -6.58
C VAL A 118 1.73 -12.07 -8.06
N THR A 119 1.76 -11.00 -8.87
CA THR A 119 1.96 -11.13 -10.32
C THR A 119 3.44 -11.26 -10.68
N THR A 120 4.29 -10.41 -10.14
CA THR A 120 5.71 -10.33 -10.53
C THR A 120 6.68 -10.17 -9.37
N GLY A 121 6.20 -10.07 -8.13
CA GLY A 121 7.02 -9.87 -6.91
C GLY A 121 7.25 -11.14 -6.10
N HIS A 122 7.48 -10.98 -4.82
CA HIS A 122 7.88 -12.06 -3.90
C HIS A 122 6.73 -13.01 -3.51
N ALA A 123 5.47 -12.66 -3.80
CA ALA A 123 4.33 -13.55 -3.63
C ALA A 123 3.92 -14.28 -4.92
N LYS A 124 4.72 -14.16 -6.00
CA LYS A 124 4.44 -14.81 -7.28
C LYS A 124 4.27 -16.32 -7.12
N GLY A 125 3.15 -16.83 -7.68
CA GLY A 125 2.81 -18.25 -7.64
C GLY A 125 2.16 -18.72 -6.34
N SER A 126 1.88 -17.83 -5.39
CA SER A 126 1.08 -18.14 -4.20
C SER A 126 -0.41 -18.00 -4.52
N ASN A 127 -1.22 -18.97 -4.09
CA ASN A 127 -2.67 -18.91 -4.24
C ASN A 127 -3.29 -17.97 -3.19
N ASN A 128 -2.77 -18.02 -1.95
CA ASN A 128 -3.27 -17.22 -0.84
C ASN A 128 -2.14 -16.35 -0.30
N ALA A 129 -2.24 -15.06 -0.46
CA ALA A 129 -1.26 -14.10 0.01
C ALA A 129 -1.92 -12.95 0.79
N VAL A 130 -1.21 -12.45 1.78
CA VAL A 130 -1.55 -11.21 2.46
C VAL A 130 -0.43 -10.22 2.24
N CYS A 131 -0.77 -9.02 1.78
CA CYS A 131 0.19 -7.92 1.66
C CYS A 131 -0.20 -6.81 2.64
N LEU A 132 0.75 -6.32 3.42
CA LEU A 132 0.55 -5.17 4.28
C LEU A 132 1.50 -4.04 3.91
N THR A 133 1.00 -2.81 4.00
CA THR A 133 1.83 -1.61 3.91
C THR A 133 1.93 -0.95 5.28
N ILE A 134 3.16 -0.80 5.78
CA ILE A 134 3.47 -0.19 7.07
C ILE A 134 3.99 1.22 6.81
N GLY A 135 3.11 2.19 7.00
CA GLY A 135 3.37 3.62 6.74
C GLY A 135 2.82 4.49 7.86
N THR A 136 2.12 5.56 7.51
CA THR A 136 1.40 6.41 8.49
C THR A 136 0.39 5.59 9.29
N GLY A 137 -0.30 4.67 8.63
CA GLY A 137 -1.12 3.62 9.22
C GLY A 137 -0.63 2.24 8.81
N ILE A 138 -1.51 1.25 8.90
CA ILE A 138 -1.30 -0.11 8.39
C ILE A 138 -2.47 -0.43 7.46
N GLY A 139 -2.17 -0.59 6.17
CA GLY A 139 -3.14 -1.10 5.20
C GLY A 139 -2.89 -2.57 4.91
N GLY A 140 -3.93 -3.29 4.51
CA GLY A 140 -3.85 -4.69 4.15
C GLY A 140 -4.58 -5.02 2.85
N CYS A 141 -4.08 -6.04 2.17
CA CYS A 141 -4.67 -6.65 0.99
C CYS A 141 -4.67 -8.17 1.16
N LEU A 142 -5.82 -8.78 0.94
CA LEU A 142 -5.96 -10.24 0.87
C LEU A 142 -6.11 -10.64 -0.60
N LEU A 143 -5.25 -11.56 -1.04
CA LEU A 143 -5.31 -12.13 -2.39
C LEU A 143 -5.63 -13.62 -2.30
N LEU A 144 -6.65 -14.02 -3.05
CA LEU A 144 -7.07 -15.41 -3.20
C LEU A 144 -7.02 -15.75 -4.70
N ASP A 145 -6.31 -16.82 -5.05
CA ASP A 145 -6.10 -17.24 -6.44
C ASP A 145 -5.59 -16.11 -7.36
N GLY A 146 -4.69 -15.26 -6.82
CA GLY A 146 -4.09 -14.14 -7.55
C GLY A 146 -5.01 -12.94 -7.76
N GLN A 147 -6.19 -12.92 -7.14
CA GLN A 147 -7.16 -11.82 -7.22
C GLN A 147 -7.39 -11.18 -5.86
N VAL A 148 -7.63 -9.87 -5.86
CA VAL A 148 -7.98 -9.15 -4.63
C VAL A 148 -9.32 -9.61 -4.09
N PHE A 149 -9.35 -9.98 -2.83
CA PHE A 149 -10.59 -10.25 -2.10
C PHE A 149 -11.12 -8.96 -1.49
N HIS A 150 -12.11 -8.35 -2.14
CA HIS A 150 -12.70 -7.07 -1.70
C HIS A 150 -13.70 -7.23 -0.53
N GLY A 151 -14.22 -8.45 -0.30
CA GLY A 151 -15.31 -8.67 0.66
C GLY A 151 -16.65 -8.12 0.15
N PHE A 152 -17.61 -8.00 1.06
CA PHE A 152 -18.96 -7.55 0.72
C PHE A 152 -19.03 -6.04 0.39
N SER A 153 -18.23 -5.22 1.07
CA SER A 153 -18.31 -3.76 1.05
C SER A 153 -17.02 -3.08 0.57
N ASN A 154 -16.17 -3.79 -0.16
CA ASN A 154 -14.87 -3.31 -0.63
C ASN A 154 -13.93 -2.83 0.51
N SER A 155 -14.11 -3.42 1.72
CA SER A 155 -13.32 -3.06 2.93
C SER A 155 -12.63 -4.29 3.55
N ALA A 156 -12.49 -5.38 2.79
CA ALA A 156 -11.80 -6.55 3.29
C ALA A 156 -10.33 -6.22 3.58
N CYS A 157 -9.78 -6.84 4.62
CA CYS A 157 -8.38 -6.68 5.01
C CYS A 157 -7.97 -5.28 5.51
N GLU A 158 -8.91 -4.47 6.00
CA GLU A 158 -8.64 -3.23 6.73
C GLU A 158 -8.04 -3.53 8.12
N VAL A 159 -6.93 -4.25 8.11
CA VAL A 159 -6.29 -4.84 9.30
C VAL A 159 -5.68 -3.83 10.25
N GLY A 160 -5.43 -2.60 9.79
CA GLY A 160 -4.97 -1.53 10.66
C GLY A 160 -5.91 -1.24 11.83
N TYR A 161 -7.21 -1.50 11.65
CA TYR A 161 -8.24 -1.33 12.68
C TYR A 161 -8.43 -2.55 13.58
N LEU A 162 -7.69 -3.65 13.40
CA LEU A 162 -7.73 -4.79 14.32
C LEU A 162 -7.41 -4.35 15.74
N HIS A 163 -8.27 -4.74 16.69
CA HIS A 163 -8.05 -4.45 18.09
C HIS A 163 -7.04 -5.45 18.68
N LEU A 164 -5.95 -4.92 19.19
CA LEU A 164 -5.01 -5.61 20.07
C LEU A 164 -5.28 -5.18 21.52
N PRO A 165 -4.76 -5.86 22.54
CA PRO A 165 -5.06 -5.52 23.94
C PRO A 165 -4.78 -4.06 24.31
N ASP A 166 -3.80 -3.42 23.69
CA ASP A 166 -3.32 -2.08 24.04
C ASP A 166 -3.81 -0.99 23.06
N GLY A 167 -4.60 -1.32 22.04
CA GLY A 167 -5.12 -0.36 21.04
C GLY A 167 -5.31 -0.96 19.65
N ALA A 168 -5.59 -0.11 18.66
CA ALA A 168 -5.68 -0.58 17.29
C ALA A 168 -4.29 -0.93 16.72
N PHE A 169 -4.22 -1.91 15.87
CA PHE A 169 -2.96 -2.43 15.32
C PHE A 169 -2.09 -1.33 14.71
N GLN A 170 -2.69 -0.44 13.91
CA GLN A 170 -1.95 0.67 13.32
C GLN A 170 -1.43 1.70 14.34
N ASP A 171 -2.15 1.91 15.45
CA ASP A 171 -1.77 2.86 16.50
C ASP A 171 -0.62 2.31 17.39
N LEU A 172 -0.31 1.02 17.23
CA LEU A 172 0.73 0.33 18.00
C LEU A 172 1.95 -0.03 17.16
N ALA A 173 1.77 -0.25 15.84
CA ALA A 173 2.80 -0.86 15.00
C ALA A 173 3.08 -0.12 13.67
N SER A 174 2.44 1.03 13.41
CA SER A 174 2.75 1.86 12.24
C SER A 174 4.06 2.64 12.42
N THR A 175 4.54 3.25 11.32
CA THR A 175 5.67 4.19 11.38
C THR A 175 5.34 5.40 12.25
N THR A 176 4.09 5.88 12.20
CA THR A 176 3.62 6.99 13.06
C THR A 176 3.73 6.61 14.53
N ALA A 177 3.23 5.44 14.92
CA ALA A 177 3.30 4.95 16.29
C ALA A 177 4.77 4.83 16.79
N LEU A 178 5.69 4.38 15.92
CA LEU A 178 7.12 4.34 16.25
C LEU A 178 7.69 5.74 16.47
N VAL A 179 7.35 6.68 15.59
CA VAL A 179 7.85 8.07 15.67
C VAL A 179 7.33 8.77 16.92
N GLU A 180 6.05 8.62 17.22
CA GLU A 180 5.41 9.19 18.43
C GLU A 180 6.03 8.61 19.71
N TYR A 181 6.20 7.29 19.79
CA TYR A 181 6.85 6.65 20.92
C TYR A 181 8.27 7.19 21.18
N VAL A 182 9.08 7.30 20.13
CA VAL A 182 10.47 7.77 20.26
C VAL A 182 10.50 9.24 20.64
N ALA A 183 9.67 10.08 20.03
CA ALA A 183 9.60 11.51 20.34
C ALA A 183 9.19 11.76 21.80
N GLU A 184 8.14 11.06 22.27
CA GLU A 184 7.68 11.15 23.65
C GLU A 184 8.77 10.78 24.67
N HIS A 185 9.47 9.67 24.44
CA HIS A 185 10.48 9.17 25.39
C HIS A 185 11.80 9.96 25.36
N HIS A 186 12.07 10.68 24.26
CA HIS A 186 13.16 11.66 24.22
C HIS A 186 12.76 13.03 24.77
N GLY A 187 11.44 13.31 24.87
CA GLY A 187 10.94 14.64 25.22
C GLY A 187 11.07 15.65 24.07
N ASP A 188 11.13 15.17 22.84
CA ASP A 188 11.31 15.98 21.64
C ASP A 188 9.98 16.20 20.89
N PRO A 189 9.82 17.28 20.11
CA PRO A 189 8.73 17.41 19.16
C PRO A 189 8.72 16.28 18.10
N VAL A 190 7.52 15.78 17.75
CA VAL A 190 7.33 14.65 16.81
C VAL A 190 7.95 14.97 15.43
N GLU A 191 7.86 16.23 15.00
CA GLU A 191 8.36 16.70 13.69
C GLU A 191 9.88 16.55 13.53
N GLN A 192 10.61 16.40 14.63
CA GLN A 192 12.04 16.15 14.60
C GLN A 192 12.39 14.70 14.29
N TRP A 193 11.42 13.78 14.34
CA TRP A 193 11.64 12.36 14.20
C TRP A 193 11.00 11.80 12.91
N ASN A 194 11.63 10.80 12.36
CA ASN A 194 11.12 9.99 11.26
C ASN A 194 11.82 8.62 11.30
N GLY A 195 11.28 7.66 10.56
CA GLY A 195 11.81 6.29 10.56
C GLY A 195 13.32 6.22 10.25
N ARG A 196 13.80 6.98 9.26
CA ARG A 196 15.23 6.96 8.89
C ARG A 196 16.13 7.42 10.05
N ARG A 197 15.75 8.52 10.72
CA ARG A 197 16.49 9.05 11.88
C ARG A 197 16.49 8.05 13.04
N ILE A 198 15.36 7.40 13.31
CA ILE A 198 15.21 6.41 14.38
C ILE A 198 16.16 5.23 14.15
N PHE A 199 16.14 4.63 12.96
CA PHE A 199 17.01 3.50 12.64
C PHE A 199 18.50 3.91 12.67
N LYS A 200 18.84 5.07 12.16
CA LYS A 200 20.21 5.60 12.28
C LYS A 200 20.64 5.72 13.74
N LYS A 201 19.82 6.33 14.59
CA LYS A 201 20.10 6.48 16.01
C LYS A 201 20.19 5.16 16.76
N ALA A 202 19.33 4.21 16.42
CA ALA A 202 19.38 2.86 16.98
C ALA A 202 20.72 2.16 16.65
N THR A 203 21.24 2.32 15.42
CA THR A 203 22.55 1.76 15.04
C THR A 203 23.72 2.49 15.74
N GLU A 204 23.54 3.72 16.16
CA GLU A 204 24.49 4.49 16.99
C GLU A 204 24.40 4.12 18.49
N GLY A 205 23.49 3.23 18.88
CA GLY A 205 23.33 2.74 20.26
C GLY A 205 22.28 3.48 21.09
N ASP A 206 21.43 4.29 20.48
CA ASP A 206 20.33 4.97 21.17
C ASP A 206 19.30 3.96 21.70
N LYS A 207 19.20 3.85 23.02
CA LYS A 207 18.36 2.84 23.70
C LYS A 207 16.86 3.10 23.52
N ILE A 208 16.43 4.35 23.40
CA ILE A 208 15.02 4.70 23.22
C ILE A 208 14.59 4.32 21.80
N CYS A 209 15.41 4.65 20.79
CA CYS A 209 15.17 4.23 19.41
C CYS A 209 15.13 2.70 19.27
N MET A 210 16.04 1.99 19.94
CA MET A 210 16.04 0.52 19.96
C MET A 210 14.76 -0.04 20.60
N ALA A 211 14.37 0.47 21.76
CA ALA A 211 13.14 0.05 22.45
C ALA A 211 11.88 0.33 21.61
N GLY A 212 11.81 1.47 20.93
CA GLY A 212 10.72 1.80 20.02
C GLY A 212 10.61 0.81 18.86
N ILE A 213 11.73 0.45 18.23
CA ILE A 213 11.76 -0.57 17.17
C ILE A 213 11.32 -1.93 17.71
N ASP A 214 11.83 -2.36 18.86
CA ASP A 214 11.47 -3.65 19.45
C ASP A 214 9.98 -3.70 19.84
N ARG A 215 9.42 -2.59 20.36
CA ARG A 215 7.99 -2.44 20.61
C ARG A 215 7.16 -2.58 19.33
N MET A 216 7.51 -1.85 18.27
CA MET A 216 6.83 -1.94 16.97
C MET A 216 6.85 -3.38 16.43
N VAL A 217 8.01 -4.04 16.48
CA VAL A 217 8.18 -5.43 16.03
C VAL A 217 7.30 -6.39 16.83
N ALA A 218 7.22 -6.23 18.15
CA ALA A 218 6.38 -7.09 18.99
C ALA A 218 4.89 -6.97 18.62
N TYR A 219 4.39 -5.76 18.39
CA TYR A 219 3.00 -5.56 17.95
C TYR A 219 2.76 -6.02 16.51
N LEU A 220 3.76 -5.87 15.62
CA LEU A 220 3.70 -6.47 14.27
C LEU A 220 3.55 -7.98 14.37
N GLY A 221 4.35 -8.67 15.20
CA GLY A 221 4.24 -10.10 15.41
C GLY A 221 2.83 -10.53 15.83
N LYS A 222 2.24 -9.86 16.82
CA LYS A 222 0.87 -10.14 17.30
C LYS A 222 -0.19 -9.92 16.22
N GLY A 223 -0.15 -8.77 15.52
CA GLY A 223 -1.11 -8.45 14.46
C GLY A 223 -1.02 -9.43 13.29
N LEU A 224 0.19 -9.76 12.86
CA LEU A 224 0.44 -10.73 11.80
C LEU A 224 -0.01 -12.14 12.19
N ALA A 225 0.18 -12.56 13.45
CA ALA A 225 -0.29 -13.85 13.94
C ALA A 225 -1.83 -13.93 13.94
N ASN A 226 -2.53 -12.87 14.37
CA ASN A 226 -3.98 -12.82 14.29
C ASN A 226 -4.48 -12.98 12.85
N ILE A 227 -3.85 -12.30 11.89
CA ILE A 227 -4.16 -12.44 10.45
C ILE A 227 -3.89 -13.87 9.99
N ALA A 228 -2.73 -14.45 10.37
CA ALA A 228 -2.37 -15.81 10.01
C ALA A 228 -3.36 -16.85 10.53
N TYR A 229 -3.89 -16.69 11.75
CA TYR A 229 -4.92 -17.59 12.30
C TYR A 229 -6.28 -17.49 11.59
N VAL A 230 -6.61 -16.32 11.01
CA VAL A 230 -7.89 -16.11 10.30
C VAL A 230 -7.79 -16.53 8.85
N VAL A 231 -6.71 -16.14 8.17
CA VAL A 231 -6.56 -16.29 6.71
C VAL A 231 -5.75 -17.52 6.32
N ASN A 232 -4.78 -17.92 7.16
CA ASN A 232 -3.81 -18.99 6.88
C ASN A 232 -3.11 -18.82 5.52
N PRO A 233 -2.43 -17.67 5.28
CA PRO A 233 -1.83 -17.39 3.98
C PRO A 233 -0.54 -18.20 3.78
N GLU A 234 -0.18 -18.48 2.53
CA GLU A 234 1.11 -19.09 2.16
C GLU A 234 2.27 -18.11 2.39
N VAL A 235 1.98 -16.82 2.18
CA VAL A 235 2.98 -15.75 2.31
C VAL A 235 2.34 -14.47 2.85
N ILE A 236 3.06 -13.81 3.75
CA ILE A 236 2.81 -12.43 4.16
C ILE A 236 3.91 -11.57 3.56
N VAL A 237 3.52 -10.55 2.79
CA VAL A 237 4.45 -9.57 2.21
C VAL A 237 4.30 -8.25 2.95
N LEU A 238 5.41 -7.69 3.44
CA LEU A 238 5.44 -6.41 4.14
C LEU A 238 6.06 -5.33 3.24
N GLY A 239 5.28 -4.31 2.94
CA GLY A 239 5.69 -3.11 2.22
C GLY A 239 5.62 -1.85 3.09
N GLY A 240 5.87 -0.71 2.44
CA GLY A 240 5.92 0.60 3.10
C GLY A 240 7.34 1.08 3.35
N GLY A 241 7.49 2.40 3.52
CA GLY A 241 8.80 3.05 3.53
C GLY A 241 9.75 2.57 4.63
N ILE A 242 9.23 2.19 5.80
CA ILE A 242 10.04 1.69 6.91
C ILE A 242 10.60 0.29 6.65
N MET A 243 9.93 -0.50 5.82
CA MET A 243 10.35 -1.87 5.45
C MET A 243 11.61 -1.88 4.59
N ALA A 244 12.07 -0.71 4.07
CA ALA A 244 13.40 -0.59 3.47
C ALA A 244 14.55 -0.95 4.42
N GLN A 245 14.29 -1.03 5.74
CA GLN A 245 15.24 -1.54 6.75
C GLN A 245 15.20 -3.07 6.88
N GLU A 246 15.04 -3.77 5.76
CA GLU A 246 14.82 -5.23 5.69
C GLU A 246 15.85 -6.03 6.48
N ALA A 247 17.13 -5.71 6.35
CA ALA A 247 18.21 -6.41 7.03
C ALA A 247 18.06 -6.46 8.56
N ILE A 248 17.45 -5.41 9.14
CA ILE A 248 17.21 -5.32 10.59
C ILE A 248 15.83 -5.88 10.94
N LEU A 249 14.81 -5.50 10.17
CA LEU A 249 13.42 -5.79 10.52
C LEU A 249 13.00 -7.22 10.20
N LYS A 250 13.40 -7.78 9.06
CA LYS A 250 12.90 -9.10 8.62
C LYS A 250 13.15 -10.21 9.65
N PRO A 251 14.39 -10.39 10.16
CA PRO A 251 14.65 -11.43 11.17
C PRO A 251 13.88 -11.18 12.48
N LYS A 252 13.79 -9.92 12.94
CA LYS A 252 13.07 -9.58 14.17
C LYS A 252 11.57 -9.82 14.04
N ILE A 253 10.94 -9.37 12.94
CA ILE A 253 9.50 -9.54 12.70
C ILE A 253 9.17 -11.03 12.53
N TYR A 254 10.00 -11.78 11.79
CA TYR A 254 9.80 -13.22 11.63
C TYR A 254 9.86 -13.95 12.97
N GLN A 255 10.84 -13.63 13.81
CA GLN A 255 10.95 -14.21 15.15
C GLN A 255 9.73 -13.86 16.02
N ALA A 256 9.29 -12.59 16.01
CA ALA A 256 8.11 -12.12 16.76
C ALA A 256 6.83 -12.84 16.27
N LEU A 257 6.64 -12.97 14.96
CA LEU A 257 5.53 -13.70 14.35
C LEU A 257 5.52 -15.17 14.78
N CYS A 258 6.66 -15.88 14.65
CA CYS A 258 6.75 -17.29 15.02
C CYS A 258 6.53 -17.53 16.51
N ALA A 259 6.89 -16.59 17.37
CA ALA A 259 6.66 -16.70 18.81
C ALA A 259 5.16 -16.65 19.19
N GLU A 260 4.33 -16.06 18.36
CA GLU A 260 2.86 -15.94 18.56
C GLU A 260 2.08 -17.07 17.85
N LEU A 261 2.75 -17.87 16.98
CA LEU A 261 2.12 -18.94 16.21
C LEU A 261 2.31 -20.31 16.84
N VAL A 262 1.31 -21.18 16.65
CA VAL A 262 1.52 -22.61 16.91
C VAL A 262 2.53 -23.18 15.90
N PRO A 263 3.35 -24.17 16.29
CA PRO A 263 4.45 -24.67 15.44
C PRO A 263 4.01 -25.09 14.04
N SER A 264 2.84 -25.71 13.90
CA SER A 264 2.31 -26.17 12.61
C SER A 264 2.02 -25.04 11.59
N LEU A 265 1.80 -23.79 12.06
CA LEU A 265 1.69 -22.60 11.22
C LEU A 265 3.05 -21.94 11.02
N ALA A 266 3.82 -21.79 12.09
CA ALA A 266 5.14 -21.16 12.04
C ALA A 266 6.09 -21.84 11.03
N ASP A 267 6.03 -23.18 10.93
CA ASP A 267 6.85 -23.96 10.01
C ASP A 267 6.48 -23.79 8.52
N LYS A 268 5.32 -23.24 8.23
CA LYS A 268 4.78 -23.17 6.85
C LYS A 268 4.68 -21.76 6.31
N ILE A 269 4.53 -20.77 7.17
CA ILE A 269 4.32 -19.39 6.76
C ILE A 269 5.61 -18.78 6.21
N ARG A 270 5.52 -18.10 5.07
CA ARG A 270 6.63 -17.31 4.55
C ARG A 270 6.40 -15.83 4.87
N LEU A 271 7.45 -15.15 5.30
CA LEU A 271 7.46 -13.71 5.48
C LEU A 271 8.44 -13.10 4.47
N GLU A 272 7.93 -12.23 3.61
CA GLU A 272 8.71 -11.53 2.58
C GLU A 272 8.54 -10.02 2.71
N PHE A 273 9.50 -9.29 2.16
CA PHE A 273 9.42 -7.84 2.04
C PHE A 273 9.12 -7.47 0.59
N ALA A 274 8.40 -6.37 0.37
CA ALA A 274 7.91 -6.01 -0.94
C ALA A 274 9.04 -5.79 -1.95
N HIS A 275 8.92 -6.45 -3.10
CA HIS A 275 9.87 -6.35 -4.21
C HIS A 275 9.77 -5.03 -4.95
N HIS A 276 8.54 -4.61 -5.29
CA HIS A 276 8.30 -3.49 -6.19
C HIS A 276 8.43 -2.10 -5.55
N GLN A 277 8.41 -2.04 -4.22
CA GLN A 277 8.60 -0.79 -3.47
C GLN A 277 7.77 0.40 -4.06
N ASN A 278 8.45 1.46 -4.50
CA ASN A 278 7.80 2.67 -5.02
C ASN A 278 7.06 2.49 -6.35
N ALA A 279 7.28 1.41 -7.06
CA ALA A 279 6.59 1.10 -8.33
C ALA A 279 5.31 0.27 -8.12
N ALA A 280 5.10 -0.27 -6.91
CA ALA A 280 4.05 -1.24 -6.62
C ALA A 280 2.64 -0.73 -6.98
N GLY A 281 2.30 0.52 -6.62
CA GLY A 281 0.99 1.12 -6.93
C GLY A 281 0.73 1.19 -8.44
N MET A 282 1.66 1.74 -9.22
CA MET A 282 1.51 1.85 -10.68
C MET A 282 1.44 0.48 -11.36
N LEU A 283 2.28 -0.48 -10.96
CA LEU A 283 2.27 -1.83 -11.52
C LEU A 283 0.99 -2.58 -11.16
N GLY A 284 0.55 -2.48 -9.91
CA GLY A 284 -0.68 -3.12 -9.45
C GLY A 284 -1.92 -2.54 -10.12
N ALA A 285 -1.98 -1.22 -10.30
CA ALA A 285 -3.06 -0.59 -11.08
C ALA A 285 -3.12 -1.14 -12.51
N TYR A 286 -1.96 -1.28 -13.17
CA TYR A 286 -1.88 -1.92 -14.48
C TYR A 286 -2.39 -3.36 -14.45
N TYR A 287 -2.01 -4.18 -13.47
CA TYR A 287 -2.48 -5.56 -13.37
C TYR A 287 -3.97 -5.65 -13.05
N HIS A 288 -4.50 -4.76 -12.20
CA HIS A 288 -5.93 -4.64 -11.98
C HIS A 288 -6.69 -4.33 -13.27
N PHE A 289 -6.21 -3.34 -14.05
CA PHE A 289 -6.79 -3.01 -15.35
C PHE A 289 -6.82 -4.23 -16.28
N ARG A 290 -5.70 -4.97 -16.35
CA ARG A 290 -5.60 -6.16 -17.21
C ARG A 290 -6.57 -7.26 -16.77
N GLN A 291 -6.70 -7.52 -15.45
CA GLN A 291 -7.66 -8.50 -14.94
C GLN A 291 -9.12 -8.16 -15.27
N LYS A 292 -9.47 -6.87 -15.34
CA LYS A 292 -10.84 -6.43 -15.70
C LYS A 292 -11.13 -6.52 -17.20
N HIS A 293 -10.11 -6.44 -18.08
CA HIS A 293 -10.29 -6.35 -19.54
C HIS A 293 -9.75 -7.54 -20.33
N GLU A 294 -9.03 -8.45 -19.72
CA GLU A 294 -8.48 -9.64 -20.34
C GLU A 294 -9.04 -10.89 -19.63
N THR A 295 -10.19 -11.29 -20.05
CA THR A 295 -10.81 -12.60 -19.73
C THR A 295 -10.51 -13.61 -20.83
#